data_3ec9cdeac2c6ba2348c1c36c201e1c42
#
_entry.id   3ec9cdeac2c6ba2348c1c36c201e1c42
#
_cell.length_a   1.000
_cell.length_b   1.000
_cell.length_c   1.000
_cell.angle_alpha   90.00
_cell.angle_beta   90.00
_cell.angle_gamma   90.00
#
_symmetry.space_group_name_H-M   'P 1'
#
loop_
_entity.id
_entity.type
_entity.pdbx_description
1 polymer ?
#
loop_
_entity_poly.entity_id
_entity_poly.type
_entity_poly.pdbx_seq_one_letter_code
_entity_poly.pdbx_strand_id
1 'polypeptide(L)'
;PGMIANQLRLAVARPCSDCYITSFTPDLVYADGTKATMDTGPMLHHFVLTSQWRQDATCGNAWLGLAGERFFASGNERTAIRFPAGYGYRVRWYDSWNLLVDLMNHSTTSKTVYVQVTFTMRPSWESVARLKPVWLDIDQCGDSEYSIPAGYSDTHRDWKVNIPGKVVAMLGHVHGHGIAVEATNESRGGASICRSTATLDPNDVH
;
A
#
# COMPACT_ATOMS: atom_id res chain seq x y z
N PRO A 1 -23.55 -9.60 4.69
CA PRO A 1 -22.34 -8.86 4.35
C PRO A 1 -22.09 -7.71 5.34
N GLY A 2 -20.83 -7.34 5.52
CA GLY A 2 -20.43 -6.27 6.41
C GLY A 2 -19.04 -5.75 6.05
N MET A 3 -18.74 -4.54 6.52
CA MET A 3 -17.45 -3.89 6.31
C MET A 3 -16.85 -3.50 7.66
N ILE A 4 -15.55 -3.66 7.79
CA ILE A 4 -14.73 -3.07 8.85
C ILE A 4 -13.84 -2.06 8.16
N ALA A 5 -14.08 -0.77 8.40
CA ALA A 5 -13.32 0.32 7.80
C ALA A 5 -12.43 1.01 8.84
N ASN A 6 -11.30 1.52 8.37
CA ASN A 6 -10.36 2.36 9.14
C ASN A 6 -9.95 1.75 10.50
N GLN A 7 -9.78 0.42 10.55
CA GLN A 7 -9.31 -0.24 11.74
C GLN A 7 -7.82 -0.05 11.93
N LEU A 8 -7.45 0.73 12.93
CA LEU A 8 -6.07 0.97 13.28
C LEU A 8 -5.58 -0.08 14.29
N ARG A 9 -4.43 -0.68 13.99
CA ARG A 9 -3.66 -1.55 14.89
C ARG A 9 -2.30 -0.92 15.11
N LEU A 10 -2.01 -0.56 16.35
CA LEU A 10 -0.74 0.04 16.75
C LEU A 10 0.29 -1.03 17.08
N ALA A 11 1.55 -0.69 16.89
CA ALA A 11 2.71 -1.51 17.28
C ALA A 11 2.64 -2.95 16.75
N VAL A 12 2.22 -3.12 15.48
CA VAL A 12 2.21 -4.45 14.86
C VAL A 12 3.62 -5.03 14.71
N ALA A 13 3.70 -6.36 14.68
CA ALA A 13 4.98 -7.07 14.59
C ALA A 13 5.78 -6.67 13.34
N ARG A 14 7.09 -6.53 13.52
CA ARG A 14 8.06 -6.30 12.45
C ARG A 14 8.84 -7.58 12.17
N PRO A 15 9.27 -7.81 10.92
CA PRO A 15 9.99 -9.03 10.57
C PRO A 15 11.42 -9.09 11.15
N CYS A 16 11.98 -7.95 11.54
CA CYS A 16 13.31 -7.82 12.12
C CYS A 16 13.43 -6.57 12.97
N SER A 17 14.47 -6.48 13.76
CA SER A 17 14.83 -5.28 14.52
C SER A 17 15.81 -4.37 13.77
N ASP A 18 16.59 -4.91 12.82
CA ASP A 18 17.60 -4.17 12.04
C ASP A 18 17.93 -4.89 10.74
N CYS A 19 17.27 -4.52 9.64
CA CYS A 19 17.44 -5.17 8.34
C CYS A 19 17.01 -4.26 7.17
N TYR A 20 17.19 -4.77 5.96
CA TYR A 20 16.56 -4.25 4.76
C TYR A 20 15.51 -5.24 4.26
N ILE A 21 14.30 -4.76 4.00
CA ILE A 21 13.27 -5.54 3.32
C ILE A 21 13.44 -5.33 1.81
N THR A 22 13.51 -6.43 1.08
CA THR A 22 13.71 -6.44 -0.37
C THR A 22 12.49 -6.93 -1.14
N SER A 23 11.52 -7.53 -0.45
CA SER A 23 10.22 -7.86 -1.04
C SER A 23 9.12 -7.92 0.02
N PHE A 24 7.89 -7.62 -0.42
CA PHE A 24 6.65 -7.76 0.35
C PHE A 24 5.71 -8.64 -0.47
N THR A 25 5.10 -9.64 0.18
CA THR A 25 4.05 -10.48 -0.42
C THR A 25 2.86 -10.48 0.54
N PRO A 26 1.80 -9.71 0.24
CA PRO A 26 0.62 -9.61 1.09
C PRO A 26 -0.35 -10.75 0.83
N ASP A 27 -1.11 -11.13 1.85
CA ASP A 27 -2.25 -12.04 1.75
C ASP A 27 -3.27 -11.79 2.86
N LEU A 28 -4.46 -12.34 2.71
CA LEU A 28 -5.47 -12.47 3.74
C LEU A 28 -5.71 -13.95 3.99
N VAL A 29 -5.59 -14.40 5.24
CA VAL A 29 -5.62 -15.83 5.56
C VAL A 29 -6.53 -16.12 6.76
N TYR A 30 -7.01 -17.34 6.84
CA TYR A 30 -7.63 -17.89 8.03
C TYR A 30 -6.58 -18.33 9.05
N ALA A 31 -7.01 -18.73 10.25
CA ALA A 31 -6.11 -19.16 11.33
C ALA A 31 -5.28 -20.43 10.99
N ASP A 32 -5.77 -21.23 10.08
CA ASP A 32 -5.08 -22.44 9.57
C ASP A 32 -4.08 -22.14 8.43
N GLY A 33 -3.96 -20.86 8.04
CA GLY A 33 -3.09 -20.40 6.96
C GLY A 33 -3.71 -20.53 5.55
N THR A 34 -4.93 -21.04 5.43
CA THR A 34 -5.61 -21.08 4.13
C THR A 34 -6.02 -19.68 3.68
N LYS A 35 -6.02 -19.42 2.37
CA LYS A 35 -6.37 -18.12 1.81
C LYS A 35 -7.84 -17.79 2.05
N ALA A 36 -8.08 -16.60 2.56
CA ALA A 36 -9.41 -16.02 2.61
C ALA A 36 -9.65 -15.19 1.34
N THR A 37 -10.69 -15.55 0.58
CA THR A 37 -11.03 -14.93 -0.70
C THR A 37 -12.50 -14.54 -0.72
N MET A 38 -12.90 -13.76 -1.71
CA MET A 38 -14.31 -13.40 -1.91
C MET A 38 -15.21 -14.63 -2.04
N ASP A 39 -14.74 -15.72 -2.66
CA ASP A 39 -15.48 -16.98 -2.74
C ASP A 39 -15.79 -17.59 -1.37
N THR A 40 -14.92 -17.34 -0.40
CA THR A 40 -15.11 -17.79 1.00
C THR A 40 -15.74 -16.71 1.89
N GLY A 41 -16.00 -15.54 1.33
CA GLY A 41 -16.66 -14.37 1.93
C GLY A 41 -15.77 -13.17 2.21
N PRO A 42 -14.62 -13.32 2.87
CA PRO A 42 -13.77 -12.17 3.20
C PRO A 42 -13.04 -11.59 1.98
N MET A 43 -12.97 -10.27 1.94
CA MET A 43 -12.20 -9.49 0.97
C MET A 43 -11.25 -8.56 1.71
N LEU A 44 -10.00 -8.52 1.29
CA LEU A 44 -9.05 -7.51 1.70
C LEU A 44 -9.33 -6.24 0.90
N HIS A 45 -10.15 -5.33 1.45
CA HIS A 45 -10.44 -4.07 0.73
C HIS A 45 -9.15 -3.28 0.53
N HIS A 46 -8.45 -2.97 1.61
CA HIS A 46 -7.04 -2.54 1.57
C HIS A 46 -6.41 -2.57 2.97
N PHE A 47 -5.10 -2.49 3.01
CA PHE A 47 -4.36 -2.15 4.21
C PHE A 47 -3.17 -1.26 3.90
N VAL A 48 -2.75 -0.48 4.88
CA VAL A 48 -1.57 0.39 4.82
C VAL A 48 -0.68 0.13 6.03
N LEU A 49 0.59 -0.15 5.78
CA LEU A 49 1.62 -0.20 6.82
C LEU A 49 2.30 1.16 6.94
N THR A 50 2.41 1.66 8.16
CA THR A 50 3.09 2.92 8.45
C THR A 50 4.22 2.72 9.47
N SER A 51 5.26 3.55 9.37
CA SER A 51 6.33 3.63 10.36
C SER A 51 6.19 4.91 11.15
N GLN A 52 5.75 4.80 12.41
CA GLN A 52 5.27 5.89 13.26
C GLN A 52 6.29 7.04 13.43
N TRP A 53 7.57 6.73 13.54
CA TRP A 53 8.60 7.73 13.85
C TRP A 53 9.32 8.27 12.62
N ARG A 54 8.79 7.99 11.44
CA ARG A 54 9.33 8.47 10.17
C ARG A 54 8.38 9.44 9.51
N GLN A 55 8.97 10.46 8.90
CA GLN A 55 8.21 11.46 8.17
C GLN A 55 7.78 10.90 6.81
N ASP A 56 6.49 10.99 6.51
CA ASP A 56 5.93 10.71 5.19
C ASP A 56 6.48 11.71 4.16
N ALA A 57 6.81 11.22 2.97
CA ALA A 57 7.44 12.04 1.93
C ALA A 57 6.51 13.13 1.38
N THR A 58 5.22 12.88 1.35
CA THR A 58 4.21 13.76 0.75
C THR A 58 3.41 14.52 1.78
N CYS A 59 3.11 13.92 2.92
CA CYS A 59 2.24 14.48 3.95
C CYS A 59 2.97 14.91 5.23
N GLY A 60 4.28 14.74 5.28
CA GLY A 60 5.05 15.18 6.44
C GLY A 60 4.81 14.30 7.67
N ASN A 61 4.46 14.92 8.81
CA ASN A 61 4.36 14.20 10.09
C ASN A 61 2.96 13.65 10.39
N ALA A 62 1.94 14.07 9.64
CA ALA A 62 0.57 13.68 9.89
C ALA A 62 -0.14 13.27 8.60
N TRP A 63 -0.80 12.13 8.67
CA TRP A 63 -1.75 11.66 7.68
C TRP A 63 -2.93 11.05 8.44
N LEU A 64 -4.16 11.50 8.17
CA LEU A 64 -5.38 11.09 8.88
C LEU A 64 -5.24 11.07 10.42
N GLY A 65 -4.50 12.03 10.99
CA GLY A 65 -4.20 12.03 12.43
C GLY A 65 -3.22 10.93 12.87
N LEU A 66 -2.73 10.10 11.95
CA LEU A 66 -1.72 9.09 12.19
C LEU A 66 -0.36 9.66 11.81
N ALA A 67 0.57 9.65 12.77
CA ALA A 67 1.95 9.99 12.48
C ALA A 67 2.63 8.83 11.76
N GLY A 68 3.39 9.14 10.72
CA GLY A 68 4.31 8.16 10.16
C GLY A 68 4.37 8.07 8.64
N GLU A 69 5.42 7.41 8.19
CA GLU A 69 5.70 7.15 6.79
C GLU A 69 4.87 5.97 6.30
N ARG A 70 4.00 6.17 5.33
CA ARG A 70 3.34 5.10 4.59
C ARG A 70 4.37 4.40 3.72
N PHE A 71 4.59 3.12 3.92
CA PHE A 71 5.68 2.44 3.22
C PHE A 71 5.27 1.20 2.43
N PHE A 72 4.08 0.66 2.67
CA PHE A 72 3.53 -0.45 1.92
C PHE A 72 2.02 -0.50 2.05
N ALA A 73 1.34 -0.86 0.98
CA ALA A 73 -0.10 -1.13 0.97
C ALA A 73 -0.43 -2.24 -0.02
N SER A 74 -1.59 -2.82 0.15
CA SER A 74 -2.21 -3.73 -0.81
C SER A 74 -3.71 -3.78 -0.58
N GLY A 75 -4.46 -4.05 -1.64
CA GLY A 75 -5.87 -4.40 -1.59
C GLY A 75 -6.09 -5.87 -1.95
N ASN A 76 -7.25 -6.16 -2.51
CA ASN A 76 -7.63 -7.53 -2.88
C ASN A 76 -6.76 -8.11 -4.02
N GLU A 77 -6.11 -7.26 -4.80
CA GLU A 77 -5.13 -7.66 -5.82
C GLU A 77 -3.93 -8.41 -5.24
N ARG A 78 -3.59 -8.17 -3.97
CA ARG A 78 -2.49 -8.83 -3.23
C ARG A 78 -1.17 -8.85 -4.00
N THR A 79 -0.90 -7.75 -4.71
CA THR A 79 0.28 -7.64 -5.56
C THR A 79 1.55 -7.66 -4.73
N ALA A 80 2.40 -8.64 -4.99
CA ALA A 80 3.72 -8.69 -4.39
C ALA A 80 4.64 -7.65 -5.06
N ILE A 81 5.46 -6.98 -4.25
CA ILE A 81 6.53 -6.13 -4.75
C ILE A 81 7.89 -6.75 -4.41
N ARG A 82 8.77 -6.79 -5.40
CA ARG A 82 10.18 -7.13 -5.24
C ARG A 82 11.02 -5.99 -5.76
N PHE A 83 11.89 -5.46 -4.93
CA PHE A 83 12.80 -4.41 -5.35
C PHE A 83 13.96 -4.97 -6.18
N PRO A 84 14.52 -4.16 -7.10
CA PRO A 84 15.73 -4.55 -7.82
C PRO A 84 16.87 -4.89 -6.87
N ALA A 85 17.79 -5.74 -7.33
CA ALA A 85 18.95 -6.13 -6.54
C ALA A 85 19.74 -4.90 -6.03
N GLY A 86 20.18 -4.94 -4.80
CA GLY A 86 20.89 -3.85 -4.16
C GLY A 86 20.02 -2.74 -3.56
N TYR A 87 18.69 -2.85 -3.61
CA TYR A 87 17.77 -1.89 -3.01
C TYR A 87 16.90 -2.53 -1.94
N GLY A 88 16.55 -1.75 -0.89
CA GLY A 88 15.68 -2.25 0.18
C GLY A 88 15.11 -1.15 1.07
N TYR A 89 13.96 -1.43 1.66
CA TYR A 89 13.38 -0.58 2.69
C TYR A 89 14.06 -0.87 4.03
N ARG A 90 14.64 0.14 4.66
CA ARG A 90 15.40 0.00 5.91
C ARG A 90 14.48 -0.10 7.12
N VAL A 91 14.55 -1.19 7.86
CA VAL A 91 13.97 -1.34 9.20
C VAL A 91 15.05 -1.04 10.24
N ARG A 92 14.72 -0.25 11.25
CA ARG A 92 15.62 0.12 12.35
C ARG A 92 15.07 -0.39 13.67
N TRP A 93 15.94 -0.60 14.64
CA TRP A 93 15.58 -1.13 15.95
C TRP A 93 14.50 -0.31 16.69
N TYR A 94 14.44 1.00 16.46
CA TYR A 94 13.50 1.93 17.08
C TYR A 94 12.22 2.16 16.25
N ASP A 95 12.08 1.59 15.08
CA ASP A 95 10.84 1.74 14.30
C ASP A 95 9.66 1.08 15.04
N SER A 96 8.51 1.73 15.01
CA SER A 96 7.24 1.19 15.43
C SER A 96 6.30 1.20 14.25
N TRP A 97 5.69 0.06 13.94
CA TRP A 97 4.81 -0.05 12.80
C TRP A 97 3.34 -0.06 13.23
N ASN A 98 2.52 0.59 12.44
CA ASN A 98 1.08 0.52 12.58
C ASN A 98 0.48 -0.05 11.29
N LEU A 99 -0.69 -0.66 11.44
CA LEU A 99 -1.51 -1.19 10.35
C LEU A 99 -2.85 -0.48 10.37
N LEU A 100 -3.20 0.18 9.28
CA LEU A 100 -4.57 0.57 8.97
C LEU A 100 -5.15 -0.47 8.04
N VAL A 101 -6.34 -0.99 8.29
CA VAL A 101 -6.94 -2.06 7.50
C VAL A 101 -8.45 -1.89 7.34
N ASP A 102 -8.90 -2.15 6.14
CA ASP A 102 -10.29 -2.24 5.75
C ASP A 102 -10.58 -3.63 5.19
N LEU A 103 -11.63 -4.23 5.68
CA LEU A 103 -12.06 -5.58 5.30
C LEU A 103 -13.55 -5.56 4.96
N MET A 104 -13.90 -6.32 3.94
CA MET A 104 -15.28 -6.61 3.61
C MET A 104 -15.58 -8.10 3.80
N ASN A 105 -16.84 -8.42 4.09
CA ASN A 105 -17.30 -9.79 4.17
C ASN A 105 -18.61 -9.92 3.37
N HIS A 106 -18.54 -10.62 2.28
CA HIS A 106 -19.67 -10.89 1.38
C HIS A 106 -20.54 -12.07 1.83
N SER A 107 -20.08 -12.83 2.83
CA SER A 107 -20.88 -13.93 3.40
C SER A 107 -21.85 -13.44 4.47
N THR A 108 -22.81 -14.30 4.81
CA THR A 108 -23.81 -14.01 5.87
C THR A 108 -23.32 -14.38 7.28
N THR A 109 -22.14 -15.00 7.40
CA THR A 109 -21.57 -15.43 8.68
C THR A 109 -20.30 -14.66 8.99
N SER A 110 -20.08 -14.37 10.27
CA SER A 110 -18.83 -13.74 10.73
C SER A 110 -17.63 -14.66 10.44
N LYS A 111 -16.53 -14.05 10.01
CA LYS A 111 -15.26 -14.73 9.73
C LYS A 111 -14.13 -14.06 10.48
N THR A 112 -13.21 -14.85 11.02
CA THR A 112 -11.96 -14.35 11.59
C THR A 112 -10.85 -14.56 10.57
N VAL A 113 -10.19 -13.47 10.18
CA VAL A 113 -9.12 -13.48 9.20
C VAL A 113 -7.93 -12.66 9.71
N TYR A 114 -6.78 -12.89 9.08
CA TYR A 114 -5.52 -12.24 9.43
C TYR A 114 -4.88 -11.65 8.18
N VAL A 115 -4.45 -10.39 8.25
CA VAL A 115 -3.57 -9.81 7.24
C VAL A 115 -2.19 -10.43 7.44
N GLN A 116 -1.69 -11.10 6.42
CA GLN A 116 -0.37 -11.70 6.39
C GLN A 116 0.51 -10.95 5.41
N VAL A 117 1.73 -10.62 5.81
CA VAL A 117 2.74 -10.10 4.89
C VAL A 117 4.01 -10.91 5.04
N THR A 118 4.41 -11.57 3.96
CA THR A 118 5.69 -12.28 3.89
C THR A 118 6.78 -11.35 3.38
N PHE A 119 7.91 -11.31 4.08
CA PHE A 119 9.03 -10.43 3.76
C PHE A 119 10.24 -11.23 3.33
N THR A 120 10.94 -10.75 2.27
CA THR A 120 12.33 -11.15 2.04
C THR A 120 13.22 -10.06 2.59
N MET A 121 14.27 -10.47 3.32
CA MET A 121 15.11 -9.52 4.05
C MET A 121 16.60 -9.73 3.74
N ARG A 122 17.39 -8.68 3.95
CA ARG A 122 18.84 -8.68 3.98
C ARG A 122 19.34 -8.10 5.28
N PRO A 123 20.43 -8.63 5.83
CA PRO A 123 21.05 -8.07 7.03
C PRO A 123 21.43 -6.59 6.85
N SER A 124 21.42 -5.84 7.95
CA SER A 124 21.70 -4.41 7.92
C SER A 124 23.14 -4.04 7.56
N TRP A 125 24.08 -4.97 7.71
CA TRP A 125 25.50 -4.79 7.33
C TRP A 125 25.78 -5.01 5.86
N GLU A 126 24.83 -5.54 5.10
CA GLU A 126 24.99 -5.65 3.65
C GLU A 126 24.89 -4.28 2.98
N SER A 127 25.63 -4.12 1.86
CA SER A 127 25.59 -2.90 1.05
C SER A 127 24.29 -2.85 0.23
N VAL A 128 23.23 -2.32 0.85
CA VAL A 128 21.91 -2.15 0.25
C VAL A 128 21.57 -0.66 0.20
N ALA A 129 21.24 -0.15 -0.97
CA ALA A 129 20.77 1.22 -1.13
C ALA A 129 19.38 1.38 -0.50
N ARG A 130 19.24 2.37 0.38
CA ARG A 130 18.01 2.61 1.11
C ARG A 130 16.94 3.23 0.20
N LEU A 131 15.78 2.61 0.18
CA LEU A 131 14.58 3.16 -0.43
C LEU A 131 13.88 4.15 0.50
N LYS A 132 13.30 5.18 -0.10
CA LYS A 132 12.35 6.10 0.52
C LYS A 132 11.00 5.89 -0.15
N PRO A 133 9.97 5.46 0.59
CA PRO A 133 8.61 5.39 0.06
C PRO A 133 8.08 6.78 -0.25
N VAL A 134 7.31 6.87 -1.34
CA VAL A 134 6.57 8.06 -1.74
C VAL A 134 5.15 7.61 -2.05
N TRP A 135 4.21 8.14 -1.32
CA TRP A 135 2.79 7.88 -1.51
C TRP A 135 2.18 9.00 -2.33
N LEU A 136 1.62 8.67 -3.49
CA LEU A 136 0.88 9.61 -4.32
C LEU A 136 -0.58 9.19 -4.36
N ASP A 137 -1.46 10.12 -4.10
CA ASP A 137 -2.87 9.91 -3.92
C ASP A 137 -3.64 11.14 -4.41
N ILE A 138 -4.82 10.96 -4.96
CA ILE A 138 -5.62 12.07 -5.47
C ILE A 138 -6.01 13.04 -4.34
N ASP A 139 -6.43 12.55 -3.19
CA ASP A 139 -6.69 13.39 -2.02
C ASP A 139 -5.44 13.60 -1.13
N GLN A 140 -4.34 13.07 -1.53
CA GLN A 140 -2.97 13.20 -1.03
C GLN A 140 -2.83 12.98 0.49
N CYS A 141 -3.30 13.89 1.33
CA CYS A 141 -3.13 13.85 2.79
C CYS A 141 -4.47 13.82 3.53
N GLY A 142 -5.55 13.63 2.81
CA GLY A 142 -6.90 13.45 3.33
C GLY A 142 -7.22 11.98 3.62
N ASP A 143 -8.47 11.64 3.49
CA ASP A 143 -9.00 10.30 3.73
C ASP A 143 -8.84 9.34 2.53
N SER A 144 -8.22 9.80 1.45
CA SER A 144 -8.02 9.07 0.19
C SER A 144 -9.32 8.80 -0.58
N GLU A 145 -10.39 9.46 -0.21
CA GLU A 145 -11.70 9.38 -0.88
C GLU A 145 -11.97 10.64 -1.69
N TYR A 146 -12.55 10.48 -2.88
CA TYR A 146 -13.02 11.59 -3.69
C TYR A 146 -14.19 11.17 -4.55
N SER A 147 -15.07 12.13 -4.88
CA SER A 147 -16.23 11.87 -5.73
C SER A 147 -15.83 11.85 -7.19
N ILE A 148 -16.22 10.80 -7.91
CA ILE A 148 -16.06 10.70 -9.35
C ILE A 148 -17.40 10.96 -10.06
N PRO A 149 -17.41 11.70 -11.19
CA PRO A 149 -18.63 11.92 -11.97
C PRO A 149 -19.07 10.65 -12.70
N ALA A 150 -20.34 10.61 -13.11
CA ALA A 150 -20.83 9.55 -13.98
C ALA A 150 -20.15 9.63 -15.37
N GLY A 151 -19.81 8.47 -15.93
CA GLY A 151 -19.14 8.36 -17.22
C GLY A 151 -17.62 8.36 -17.09
N TYR A 152 -16.93 8.67 -18.19
CA TYR A 152 -15.47 8.72 -18.19
C TYR A 152 -14.98 9.98 -17.47
N SER A 153 -13.99 9.80 -16.60
CA SER A 153 -13.32 10.91 -15.92
C SER A 153 -11.84 10.64 -15.80
N ASP A 154 -11.06 11.70 -15.81
CA ASP A 154 -9.62 11.70 -15.54
C ASP A 154 -9.36 12.74 -14.44
N THR A 155 -8.78 12.29 -13.35
CA THR A 155 -8.46 13.14 -12.19
C THR A 155 -6.98 13.03 -11.89
N HIS A 156 -6.32 14.16 -11.71
CA HIS A 156 -4.88 14.18 -11.45
C HIS A 156 -4.54 15.03 -10.22
N ARG A 157 -3.39 14.75 -9.66
CA ARG A 157 -2.78 15.49 -8.57
C ARG A 157 -1.30 15.68 -8.82
N ASP A 158 -0.83 16.92 -8.73
CA ASP A 158 0.58 17.22 -8.84
C ASP A 158 1.27 17.14 -7.48
N TRP A 159 2.46 16.61 -7.48
CA TRP A 159 3.36 16.65 -6.33
C TRP A 159 4.72 17.19 -6.73
N LYS A 160 5.14 18.27 -6.06
CA LYS A 160 6.49 18.81 -6.25
C LYS A 160 7.50 17.92 -5.55
N VAL A 161 8.34 17.25 -6.33
CA VAL A 161 9.39 16.35 -5.81
C VAL A 161 10.33 17.12 -4.90
N ASN A 162 10.42 16.70 -3.65
CA ASN A 162 11.29 17.28 -2.62
C ASN A 162 12.40 16.30 -2.17
N ILE A 163 12.51 15.15 -2.84
CA ILE A 163 13.48 14.10 -2.53
C ILE A 163 14.29 13.81 -3.79
N PRO A 164 15.62 14.02 -3.78
CA PRO A 164 16.45 13.63 -4.91
C PRO A 164 16.57 12.10 -4.98
N GLY A 165 16.56 11.56 -6.20
CA GLY A 165 16.70 10.12 -6.37
C GLY A 165 16.24 9.60 -7.73
N LYS A 166 16.15 8.28 -7.80
CA LYS A 166 15.60 7.55 -8.94
C LYS A 166 14.41 6.73 -8.47
N VAL A 167 13.34 6.70 -9.24
CA VAL A 167 12.24 5.78 -9.03
C VAL A 167 12.72 4.37 -9.39
N VAL A 168 12.59 3.42 -8.47
CA VAL A 168 13.05 2.04 -8.66
C VAL A 168 11.91 1.03 -8.68
N ALA A 169 10.75 1.39 -8.15
CA ALA A 169 9.53 0.59 -8.20
C ALA A 169 8.31 1.48 -8.03
N MET A 170 7.21 1.12 -8.64
CA MET A 170 5.90 1.76 -8.47
C MET A 170 4.82 0.69 -8.47
N LEU A 171 3.78 0.91 -7.70
CA LEU A 171 2.52 0.16 -7.72
C LEU A 171 1.37 1.15 -7.83
N GLY A 172 0.38 0.83 -8.65
CA GLY A 172 -0.89 1.56 -8.72
C GLY A 172 -1.99 0.76 -8.04
N HIS A 173 -2.95 1.45 -7.44
CA HIS A 173 -4.15 0.86 -6.87
C HIS A 173 -5.36 1.71 -7.25
N VAL A 174 -6.42 1.08 -7.70
CA VAL A 174 -7.73 1.68 -7.98
C VAL A 174 -8.82 0.76 -7.47
N HIS A 175 -9.98 1.33 -7.18
CA HIS A 175 -11.18 0.57 -6.84
C HIS A 175 -12.01 0.25 -8.10
N GLY A 176 -13.16 -0.39 -7.91
CA GLY A 176 -14.08 -0.76 -8.97
C GLY A 176 -14.34 0.39 -9.94
N HIS A 177 -14.43 0.06 -11.24
CA HIS A 177 -14.55 1.00 -12.37
C HIS A 177 -13.28 1.84 -12.66
N GLY A 178 -12.22 1.75 -11.86
CA GLY A 178 -10.94 2.37 -12.19
C GLY A 178 -10.31 1.71 -13.42
N ILE A 179 -9.81 2.51 -14.36
CA ILE A 179 -9.21 2.02 -15.61
C ILE A 179 -7.70 1.88 -15.48
N ALA A 180 -7.07 2.89 -14.92
CA ALA A 180 -5.63 2.92 -14.76
C ALA A 180 -5.19 3.99 -13.75
N VAL A 181 -3.99 3.81 -13.21
CA VAL A 181 -3.22 4.86 -12.54
C VAL A 181 -1.95 5.10 -13.35
N GLU A 182 -1.65 6.37 -13.61
CA GLU A 182 -0.46 6.76 -14.34
C GLU A 182 0.33 7.82 -13.56
N ALA A 183 1.63 7.64 -13.50
CA ALA A 183 2.55 8.65 -13.00
C ALA A 183 3.29 9.27 -14.19
N THR A 184 3.27 10.59 -14.27
CA THR A 184 3.91 11.38 -15.31
C THR A 184 4.97 12.31 -14.75
N ASN A 185 5.92 12.70 -15.57
CA ASN A 185 6.93 13.70 -15.23
C ASN A 185 6.61 15.02 -15.92
N GLU A 186 5.99 15.94 -15.19
CA GLU A 186 5.58 17.23 -15.72
C GLU A 186 6.75 18.13 -16.15
N SER A 187 7.90 17.99 -15.48
CA SER A 187 9.11 18.71 -15.90
C SER A 187 9.71 18.23 -17.23
N ARG A 188 9.17 17.11 -17.75
CA ARG A 188 9.52 16.55 -19.06
C ARG A 188 8.31 16.50 -20.01
N GLY A 189 7.41 17.47 -19.90
CA GLY A 189 6.24 17.61 -20.76
C GLY A 189 5.21 16.48 -20.59
N GLY A 190 5.01 15.99 -19.37
CA GLY A 190 4.04 14.93 -19.09
C GLY A 190 4.51 13.53 -19.53
N ALA A 191 5.82 13.33 -19.68
CA ALA A 191 6.33 11.99 -20.06
C ALA A 191 5.93 10.94 -19.02
N SER A 192 5.31 9.85 -19.49
CA SER A 192 4.91 8.72 -18.63
C SER A 192 6.13 8.08 -17.98
N ILE A 193 6.06 7.92 -16.66
CA ILE A 193 7.04 7.17 -15.86
C ILE A 193 6.58 5.73 -15.74
N CYS A 194 5.30 5.54 -15.40
CA CYS A 194 4.69 4.25 -15.19
C CYS A 194 3.18 4.37 -15.36
N ARG A 195 2.59 3.41 -16.07
CA ARG A 195 1.14 3.25 -16.15
C ARG A 195 0.76 1.85 -15.69
N SER A 196 -0.07 1.77 -14.67
CA SER A 196 -0.69 0.53 -14.18
C SER A 196 -2.13 0.50 -14.67
N THR A 197 -2.43 -0.42 -15.58
CA THR A 197 -3.79 -0.64 -16.08
C THR A 197 -4.48 -1.63 -15.15
N ALA A 198 -5.69 -1.30 -14.73
CA ALA A 198 -6.49 -2.17 -13.88
C ALA A 198 -6.91 -3.42 -14.67
N THR A 199 -6.78 -4.58 -14.02
CA THR A 199 -7.40 -5.83 -14.46
C THR A 199 -8.48 -6.14 -13.44
N LEU A 200 -9.71 -5.79 -13.76
CA LEU A 200 -10.83 -6.03 -12.86
C LEU A 200 -11.33 -7.45 -13.06
N ASP A 201 -11.59 -8.15 -11.96
CA ASP A 201 -12.38 -9.38 -12.00
C ASP A 201 -13.81 -8.97 -12.42
N PRO A 202 -14.43 -9.61 -13.44
CA PRO A 202 -15.80 -9.34 -13.83
C PRO A 202 -16.83 -9.49 -12.70
N ASN A 203 -16.48 -10.22 -11.65
CA ASN A 203 -17.31 -10.44 -10.47
C ASN A 203 -16.98 -9.43 -9.33
N ASP A 204 -15.96 -8.61 -9.48
CA ASP A 204 -15.55 -7.58 -8.51
C ASP A 204 -16.22 -6.25 -8.90
N VAL A 205 -17.50 -6.13 -8.61
CA VAL A 205 -18.35 -4.97 -8.91
C VAL A 205 -18.51 -4.02 -7.71
N HIS A 206 -17.44 -3.76 -6.97
CA HIS A 206 -17.50 -2.89 -5.79
C HIS A 206 -16.62 -1.67 -5.91
#